data_d5160a6cfe023cb104409318540c65c0
#
_entry.id   d5160a6cfe023cb104409318540c65c0
#
_cell.length_a   1.000
_cell.length_b   1.000
_cell.length_c   1.000
_cell.angle_alpha   90.00
_cell.angle_beta   90.00
_cell.angle_gamma   90.00
#
_symmetry.space_group_name_H-M   'P 1'
#
loop_
_entity.id
_entity.type
_entity.pdbx_description
1 polymer ?
#
loop_
_entity_poly.entity_id
_entity_poly.type
_entity_poly.pdbx_seq_one_letter_code
_entity_poly.pdbx_strand_id
1 'polypeptide(L)'
;MSERLGFYFDQSLCTGCKACQIACKDKHDTPVGVNWRRVVEFSGGSWQVVGDTFSPRVFAYYTSVACNHCEDPICVRVCPTTAMTVRADGTIFVDDSKCVGCRYCEWACPYSAPQFNVETGHMSKCDLCFDYRQEGLAPACVAACPSRALDWGPLAELEARYPGGVRSVAPLPDPSITEPNLLVRPHRDAQPVGSGVGSIANPKEV
;
A
#
# COMPACT_ATOMS: atom_id res chain seq x y z
N MET A 1 -22.05 -11.64 5.05
CA MET A 1 -21.11 -10.50 4.82
C MET A 1 -19.92 -11.09 4.09
N SER A 2 -19.56 -10.60 2.91
CA SER A 2 -18.37 -11.09 2.20
C SER A 2 -17.15 -10.85 3.06
N GLU A 3 -16.32 -11.86 3.22
CA GLU A 3 -15.07 -11.79 3.96
C GLU A 3 -14.13 -10.83 3.22
N ARG A 4 -13.85 -9.66 3.82
CA ARG A 4 -12.99 -8.64 3.21
C ARG A 4 -11.53 -9.07 3.26
N LEU A 5 -10.89 -9.11 2.10
CA LEU A 5 -9.47 -9.41 1.99
C LEU A 5 -8.62 -8.15 2.17
N GLY A 6 -7.51 -8.29 2.89
CA GLY A 6 -6.58 -7.21 3.15
C GLY A 6 -5.13 -7.67 3.20
N PHE A 7 -4.25 -6.71 3.48
CA PHE A 7 -2.84 -6.96 3.75
C PHE A 7 -2.50 -6.71 5.22
N TYR A 8 -1.60 -7.52 5.74
CA TYR A 8 -0.82 -7.19 6.94
C TYR A 8 0.59 -6.77 6.53
N PHE A 9 1.14 -5.79 7.24
CA PHE A 9 2.50 -5.33 7.04
C PHE A 9 3.19 -5.04 8.39
N ASP A 10 4.32 -5.69 8.63
CA ASP A 10 5.18 -5.46 9.79
C ASP A 10 6.32 -4.51 9.42
N GLN A 11 6.24 -3.26 9.85
CA GLN A 11 7.30 -2.29 9.61
C GLN A 11 8.61 -2.63 10.35
N SER A 12 8.53 -3.35 11.49
CA SER A 12 9.71 -3.71 12.27
C SER A 12 10.60 -4.75 11.58
N LEU A 13 10.02 -5.54 10.66
CA LEU A 13 10.73 -6.56 9.88
C LEU A 13 11.16 -6.05 8.50
N CYS A 14 10.60 -4.93 8.03
CA CYS A 14 10.87 -4.41 6.70
C CYS A 14 12.23 -3.74 6.63
N THR A 15 13.09 -4.22 5.73
CA THR A 15 14.44 -3.67 5.48
C THR A 15 14.51 -2.73 4.27
N GLY A 16 13.37 -2.42 3.62
CA GLY A 16 13.35 -1.58 2.43
C GLY A 16 13.92 -2.21 1.17
N CYS A 17 14.11 -3.53 1.13
CA CYS A 17 14.80 -4.25 0.03
C CYS A 17 14.07 -4.21 -1.33
N LYS A 18 12.82 -3.75 -1.39
CA LYS A 18 11.99 -3.62 -2.60
C LYS A 18 11.68 -4.92 -3.34
N ALA A 19 12.02 -6.11 -2.81
CA ALA A 19 11.71 -7.38 -3.44
C ALA A 19 10.21 -7.53 -3.75
N CYS A 20 9.32 -7.08 -2.85
CA CYS A 20 7.87 -7.09 -3.05
C CYS A 20 7.41 -6.14 -4.18
N GLN A 21 8.11 -5.01 -4.38
CA GLN A 21 7.83 -4.06 -5.47
C GLN A 21 8.23 -4.68 -6.81
N ILE A 22 9.42 -5.25 -6.91
CA ILE A 22 9.92 -5.88 -8.13
C ILE A 22 9.09 -7.11 -8.51
N ALA A 23 8.78 -7.99 -7.55
CA ALA A 23 7.95 -9.16 -7.80
C ALA A 23 6.53 -8.80 -8.29
N CYS A 24 5.95 -7.70 -7.77
CA CYS A 24 4.68 -7.19 -8.25
C CYS A 24 4.78 -6.68 -9.68
N LYS A 25 5.84 -5.93 -9.98
CA LYS A 25 6.11 -5.37 -11.29
C LYS A 25 6.33 -6.47 -12.35
N ASP A 26 7.15 -7.44 -12.03
CA ASP A 26 7.46 -8.59 -12.89
C ASP A 26 6.21 -9.44 -13.17
N LYS A 27 5.48 -9.83 -12.10
CA LYS A 27 4.25 -10.63 -12.22
C LYS A 27 3.19 -9.99 -13.12
N HIS A 28 3.05 -8.68 -13.07
CA HIS A 28 1.98 -7.95 -13.78
C HIS A 28 2.47 -7.24 -15.03
N ASP A 29 3.73 -7.43 -15.42
CA ASP A 29 4.38 -6.81 -16.57
C ASP A 29 4.04 -5.31 -16.68
N THR A 30 4.15 -4.60 -15.55
CA THR A 30 3.79 -3.18 -15.52
C THR A 30 4.88 -2.33 -16.16
N PRO A 31 4.53 -1.38 -17.03
CA PRO A 31 5.51 -0.57 -17.75
C PRO A 31 6.30 0.35 -16.81
N VAL A 32 7.36 0.95 -17.35
CA VAL A 32 8.16 1.95 -16.62
C VAL A 32 7.25 3.10 -16.15
N GLY A 33 7.39 3.48 -14.87
CA GLY A 33 6.56 4.51 -14.25
C GLY A 33 5.30 3.99 -13.56
N VAL A 34 4.89 2.74 -13.78
CA VAL A 34 3.75 2.11 -13.11
C VAL A 34 4.24 1.13 -12.04
N ASN A 35 3.96 1.43 -10.77
CA ASN A 35 4.35 0.62 -9.62
C ASN A 35 3.14 0.39 -8.70
N TRP A 36 2.46 -0.76 -8.84
CA TRP A 36 1.29 -1.05 -8.02
C TRP A 36 1.63 -1.26 -6.55
N ARG A 37 2.80 -1.83 -6.26
CA ARG A 37 3.37 -1.88 -4.91
C ARG A 37 4.63 -1.03 -4.86
N ARG A 38 4.73 -0.22 -3.83
CA ARG A 38 5.85 0.72 -3.63
C ARG A 38 6.38 0.58 -2.20
N VAL A 39 7.68 0.74 -2.04
CA VAL A 39 8.33 0.77 -0.74
C VAL A 39 8.78 2.19 -0.48
N VAL A 40 8.03 2.86 0.38
CA VAL A 40 8.29 4.24 0.82
C VAL A 40 9.29 4.22 1.95
N GLU A 41 10.36 5.00 1.84
CA GLU A 41 11.25 5.32 2.94
C GLU A 41 10.77 6.63 3.60
N PHE A 42 10.51 6.58 4.89
CA PHE A 42 10.09 7.74 5.66
C PHE A 42 11.11 8.02 6.74
N SER A 43 11.66 9.22 6.76
CA SER A 43 12.74 9.61 7.68
C SER A 43 12.55 11.03 8.19
N GLY A 44 13.18 11.31 9.32
CA GLY A 44 13.14 12.64 9.92
C GLY A 44 13.98 12.74 11.18
N GLY A 45 13.74 13.83 11.91
CA GLY A 45 14.48 14.14 13.11
C GLY A 45 15.66 15.09 12.88
N SER A 46 16.50 15.26 13.90
CA SER A 46 17.63 16.18 13.89
C SER A 46 18.74 15.73 14.83
N TRP A 47 19.90 16.33 14.69
CA TRP A 47 20.98 16.22 15.66
C TRP A 47 20.80 17.28 16.75
N GLN A 48 20.98 16.89 18.00
CA GLN A 48 20.92 17.79 19.14
C GLN A 48 22.30 17.95 19.74
N VAL A 49 22.65 19.20 20.08
CA VAL A 49 23.89 19.51 20.82
C VAL A 49 23.64 19.19 22.29
N VAL A 50 24.49 18.37 22.89
CA VAL A 50 24.44 17.99 24.31
C VAL A 50 25.84 18.20 24.89
N GLY A 51 26.09 19.37 25.54
CA GLY A 51 27.41 19.78 25.92
C GLY A 51 28.31 19.97 24.71
N ASP A 52 29.46 19.31 24.70
CA ASP A 52 30.44 19.33 23.60
C ASP A 52 30.22 18.20 22.56
N THR A 53 29.10 17.48 22.62
CA THR A 53 28.81 16.35 21.73
C THR A 53 27.51 16.51 20.97
N PHE A 54 27.36 15.76 19.86
CA PHE A 54 26.12 15.69 19.10
C PHE A 54 25.40 14.36 19.41
N SER A 55 24.12 14.44 19.78
CA SER A 55 23.27 13.29 19.99
C SER A 55 22.26 13.17 18.84
N PRO A 56 22.16 12.02 18.14
CA PRO A 56 21.19 11.84 17.09
C PRO A 56 19.79 11.64 17.68
N ARG A 57 18.82 12.36 17.13
CA ARG A 57 17.38 12.16 17.32
C ARG A 57 16.72 11.97 15.97
N VAL A 58 17.28 11.05 15.19
CA VAL A 58 16.84 10.73 13.85
C VAL A 58 16.09 9.42 13.83
N PHE A 59 15.17 9.28 12.89
CA PHE A 59 14.46 8.01 12.63
C PHE A 59 14.36 7.76 11.14
N ALA A 60 14.29 6.49 10.76
CA ALA A 60 13.94 6.05 9.41
C ALA A 60 13.24 4.70 9.50
N TYR A 61 12.21 4.52 8.68
CA TYR A 61 11.53 3.24 8.51
C TYR A 61 10.90 3.14 7.13
N TYR A 62 10.52 1.93 6.75
CA TYR A 62 9.95 1.64 5.45
C TYR A 62 8.47 1.30 5.57
N THR A 63 7.69 1.67 4.53
CA THR A 63 6.28 1.31 4.41
C THR A 63 6.04 0.72 3.02
N SER A 64 5.65 -0.55 2.98
CA SER A 64 5.26 -1.21 1.73
C SER A 64 3.78 -1.02 1.49
N VAL A 65 3.43 -0.17 0.52
CA VAL A 65 2.05 0.21 0.21
C VAL A 65 1.63 -0.24 -1.18
N ALA A 66 0.38 -0.67 -1.31
CA ALA A 66 -0.30 -0.97 -2.56
C ALA A 66 -1.77 -0.51 -2.47
N CYS A 67 -2.65 -0.99 -3.35
CA CYS A 67 -4.08 -0.81 -3.14
C CYS A 67 -4.52 -1.53 -1.86
N ASN A 68 -5.23 -0.83 -0.99
CA ASN A 68 -5.71 -1.36 0.29
C ASN A 68 -7.10 -2.00 0.18
N HIS A 69 -7.70 -2.06 -1.01
CA HIS A 69 -9.06 -2.60 -1.25
C HIS A 69 -10.09 -2.12 -0.22
N CYS A 70 -10.10 -0.81 0.01
CA CYS A 70 -10.82 -0.11 1.07
C CYS A 70 -12.29 -0.51 1.22
N GLU A 71 -12.82 -0.45 2.44
CA GLU A 71 -14.25 -0.67 2.74
C GLU A 71 -15.11 0.42 2.12
N ASP A 72 -14.67 1.69 2.23
CA ASP A 72 -15.26 2.85 1.58
C ASP A 72 -14.39 3.32 0.40
N PRO A 73 -14.51 2.69 -0.79
CA PRO A 73 -13.59 2.90 -1.89
C PRO A 73 -13.95 4.16 -2.68
N ILE A 74 -13.37 5.30 -2.35
CA ILE A 74 -13.57 6.55 -3.06
C ILE A 74 -13.30 6.43 -4.57
N CYS A 75 -12.33 5.60 -4.97
CA CYS A 75 -12.01 5.37 -6.38
C CYS A 75 -13.17 4.72 -7.18
N VAL A 76 -14.01 3.92 -6.53
CA VAL A 76 -15.23 3.36 -7.13
C VAL A 76 -16.30 4.43 -7.26
N ARG A 77 -16.49 5.25 -6.21
CA ARG A 77 -17.52 6.31 -6.20
C ARG A 77 -17.30 7.39 -7.26
N VAL A 78 -16.04 7.72 -7.55
CA VAL A 78 -15.71 8.78 -8.52
C VAL A 78 -15.61 8.28 -9.96
N CYS A 79 -15.74 6.99 -10.23
CA CYS A 79 -15.57 6.44 -11.57
C CYS A 79 -16.82 6.71 -12.44
N PRO A 80 -16.74 7.56 -13.48
CA PRO A 80 -17.91 7.96 -14.26
C PRO A 80 -18.44 6.83 -15.15
N THR A 81 -17.60 5.85 -15.48
CA THR A 81 -17.96 4.72 -16.36
C THR A 81 -18.20 3.43 -15.61
N THR A 82 -18.13 3.45 -14.26
CA THR A 82 -18.20 2.26 -13.41
C THR A 82 -17.15 1.18 -13.73
N ALA A 83 -16.05 1.55 -14.41
CA ALA A 83 -14.93 0.67 -14.70
C ALA A 83 -14.22 0.24 -13.40
N MET A 84 -14.10 1.14 -12.43
CA MET A 84 -13.59 0.80 -11.10
C MET A 84 -14.73 0.18 -10.29
N THR A 85 -14.61 -1.10 -9.93
CA THR A 85 -15.71 -1.84 -9.32
C THR A 85 -15.19 -2.83 -8.26
N VAL A 86 -16.12 -3.37 -7.46
CA VAL A 86 -15.83 -4.31 -6.38
C VAL A 86 -16.26 -5.71 -6.79
N ARG A 87 -15.38 -6.70 -6.64
CA ARG A 87 -15.71 -8.12 -6.81
C ARG A 87 -16.50 -8.66 -5.62
N ALA A 88 -17.07 -9.83 -5.78
CA ALA A 88 -17.82 -10.53 -4.73
C ALA A 88 -16.96 -10.83 -3.48
N ASP A 89 -15.65 -10.98 -3.64
CA ASP A 89 -14.67 -11.17 -2.55
C ASP A 89 -14.22 -9.86 -1.87
N GLY A 90 -14.84 -8.73 -2.21
CA GLY A 90 -14.50 -7.41 -1.69
C GLY A 90 -13.29 -6.75 -2.33
N THR A 91 -12.57 -7.43 -3.25
CA THR A 91 -11.44 -6.81 -3.93
C THR A 91 -11.89 -5.81 -5.00
N ILE A 92 -11.15 -4.71 -5.12
CA ILE A 92 -11.44 -3.66 -6.09
C ILE A 92 -10.57 -3.90 -7.32
N PHE A 93 -11.15 -3.83 -8.52
CA PHE A 93 -10.43 -3.98 -9.77
C PHE A 93 -10.89 -2.96 -10.82
N VAL A 94 -10.16 -2.88 -11.91
CA VAL A 94 -10.51 -2.06 -13.10
C VAL A 94 -11.04 -2.99 -14.18
N ASP A 95 -12.20 -2.65 -14.73
CA ASP A 95 -12.73 -3.28 -15.94
C ASP A 95 -12.22 -2.46 -17.15
N ASP A 96 -11.20 -2.98 -17.82
CA ASP A 96 -10.53 -2.29 -18.92
C ASP A 96 -11.49 -1.99 -20.09
N SER A 97 -12.53 -2.83 -20.28
CA SER A 97 -13.52 -2.62 -21.34
C SER A 97 -14.39 -1.36 -21.15
N LYS A 98 -14.46 -0.85 -19.91
CA LYS A 98 -15.22 0.35 -19.54
C LYS A 98 -14.34 1.54 -19.19
N CYS A 99 -13.04 1.31 -19.01
CA CYS A 99 -12.12 2.36 -18.58
C CYS A 99 -11.83 3.33 -19.73
N VAL A 100 -12.04 4.62 -19.50
CA VAL A 100 -11.75 5.70 -20.48
C VAL A 100 -10.49 6.48 -20.12
N GLY A 101 -9.71 6.03 -19.13
CA GLY A 101 -8.45 6.66 -18.73
C GLY A 101 -8.57 8.07 -18.15
N CYS A 102 -9.74 8.46 -17.62
CA CYS A 102 -9.98 9.83 -17.13
C CYS A 102 -9.18 10.23 -15.86
N ARG A 103 -8.55 9.28 -15.19
CA ARG A 103 -7.68 9.44 -14.01
C ARG A 103 -8.35 9.95 -12.74
N TYR A 104 -9.68 10.12 -12.68
CA TYR A 104 -10.36 10.58 -11.44
C TYR A 104 -10.10 9.68 -10.25
N CYS A 105 -10.02 8.36 -10.46
CA CYS A 105 -9.69 7.41 -9.39
C CYS A 105 -8.27 7.57 -8.85
N GLU A 106 -7.31 8.01 -9.68
CA GLU A 106 -5.94 8.32 -9.28
C GLU A 106 -5.91 9.56 -8.38
N TRP A 107 -6.56 10.64 -8.80
CA TRP A 107 -6.61 11.89 -8.03
C TRP A 107 -7.38 11.76 -6.73
N ALA A 108 -8.41 10.93 -6.70
CA ALA A 108 -9.23 10.74 -5.51
C ALA A 108 -8.61 9.80 -4.48
N CYS A 109 -7.70 8.91 -4.90
CA CYS A 109 -7.11 7.91 -4.00
C CYS A 109 -6.03 8.52 -3.10
N PRO A 110 -6.21 8.55 -1.77
CA PRO A 110 -5.20 9.14 -0.88
C PRO A 110 -3.90 8.32 -0.79
N TYR A 111 -3.91 7.10 -1.33
CA TYR A 111 -2.74 6.20 -1.40
C TYR A 111 -2.09 6.21 -2.78
N SER A 112 -2.58 6.96 -3.75
CA SER A 112 -2.13 6.96 -5.16
C SER A 112 -2.05 5.54 -5.75
N ALA A 113 -3.00 4.66 -5.39
CA ALA A 113 -2.95 3.25 -5.78
C ALA A 113 -3.35 3.00 -7.25
N PRO A 114 -4.41 3.63 -7.81
CA PRO A 114 -4.66 3.59 -9.24
C PRO A 114 -3.60 4.40 -9.99
N GLN A 115 -3.03 3.83 -11.03
CA GLN A 115 -2.00 4.47 -11.87
C GLN A 115 -2.38 4.37 -13.34
N PHE A 116 -2.08 5.41 -14.10
CA PHE A 116 -2.35 5.45 -15.53
C PHE A 116 -1.28 4.66 -16.29
N ASN A 117 -1.71 3.69 -17.09
CA ASN A 117 -0.84 2.97 -18.00
C ASN A 117 -0.86 3.66 -19.38
N VAL A 118 0.24 4.26 -19.77
CA VAL A 118 0.37 5.01 -21.02
C VAL A 118 0.31 4.12 -22.26
N GLU A 119 0.66 2.84 -22.13
CA GLU A 119 0.67 1.89 -23.24
C GLU A 119 -0.75 1.44 -23.62
N THR A 120 -1.61 1.24 -22.60
CA THR A 120 -3.00 0.81 -22.80
C THR A 120 -3.99 1.96 -22.86
N GLY A 121 -3.62 3.14 -22.33
CA GLY A 121 -4.54 4.28 -22.17
C GLY A 121 -5.57 4.10 -21.05
N HIS A 122 -5.42 3.07 -20.21
CA HIS A 122 -6.34 2.75 -19.12
C HIS A 122 -5.69 2.92 -17.75
N MET A 123 -6.53 2.98 -16.72
CA MET A 123 -6.08 2.91 -15.33
C MET A 123 -5.75 1.48 -14.97
N SER A 124 -4.71 1.31 -14.17
CA SER A 124 -4.31 0.01 -13.62
C SER A 124 -4.02 0.11 -12.12
N LYS A 125 -4.16 -0.97 -11.40
CA LYS A 125 -3.84 -1.04 -9.97
C LYS A 125 -3.77 -2.48 -9.48
N CYS A 126 -3.19 -2.68 -8.30
CA CYS A 126 -3.18 -3.96 -7.60
C CYS A 126 -4.59 -4.58 -7.56
N ASP A 127 -4.72 -5.81 -8.00
CA ASP A 127 -5.93 -6.65 -7.97
C ASP A 127 -5.86 -7.76 -6.90
N LEU A 128 -4.84 -7.65 -6.02
CA LEU A 128 -4.50 -8.62 -4.98
C LEU A 128 -4.10 -9.98 -5.59
N CYS A 129 -3.45 -9.96 -6.78
CA CYS A 129 -3.06 -11.14 -7.57
C CYS A 129 -4.21 -12.14 -7.69
N PHE A 130 -5.32 -11.69 -8.24
CA PHE A 130 -6.57 -12.47 -8.31
C PHE A 130 -6.37 -13.85 -8.93
N ASP A 131 -5.61 -13.97 -10.01
CA ASP A 131 -5.27 -15.21 -10.70
C ASP A 131 -4.51 -16.19 -9.75
N TYR A 132 -3.46 -15.73 -9.07
CA TYR A 132 -2.72 -16.55 -8.10
C TYR A 132 -3.62 -17.06 -6.98
N ARG A 133 -4.50 -16.21 -6.47
CA ARG A 133 -5.44 -16.59 -5.41
C ARG A 133 -6.43 -17.65 -5.86
N GLN A 134 -6.87 -17.63 -7.13
CA GLN A 134 -7.73 -18.69 -7.69
C GLN A 134 -7.02 -20.06 -7.74
N GLU A 135 -5.69 -20.05 -7.81
CA GLU A 135 -4.83 -21.24 -7.78
C GLU A 135 -4.39 -21.61 -6.35
N GLY A 136 -4.86 -20.90 -5.33
CA GLY A 136 -4.45 -21.12 -3.93
C GLY A 136 -3.06 -20.60 -3.59
N LEU A 137 -2.47 -19.77 -4.46
CA LEU A 137 -1.15 -19.17 -4.26
C LEU A 137 -1.25 -17.82 -3.55
N ALA A 138 -0.19 -17.47 -2.82
CA ALA A 138 -0.07 -16.15 -2.20
C ALA A 138 0.19 -15.06 -3.26
N PRO A 139 -0.23 -13.80 -3.02
CA PRO A 139 0.15 -12.68 -3.86
C PRO A 139 1.68 -12.59 -4.03
N ALA A 140 2.14 -12.29 -5.25
CA ALA A 140 3.57 -12.28 -5.60
C ALA A 140 4.43 -11.46 -4.63
N CYS A 141 3.93 -10.30 -4.19
CA CYS A 141 4.64 -9.44 -3.24
C CYS A 141 4.78 -10.06 -1.84
N VAL A 142 3.83 -10.86 -1.40
CA VAL A 142 3.88 -11.59 -0.12
C VAL A 142 4.86 -12.74 -0.23
N ALA A 143 4.75 -13.55 -1.28
CA ALA A 143 5.63 -14.69 -1.53
C ALA A 143 7.10 -14.27 -1.65
N ALA A 144 7.37 -13.12 -2.29
CA ALA A 144 8.72 -12.61 -2.53
C ALA A 144 9.34 -11.89 -1.32
N CYS A 145 8.61 -11.65 -0.22
CA CYS A 145 9.14 -10.91 0.91
C CYS A 145 10.17 -11.75 1.70
N PRO A 146 11.48 -11.44 1.68
CA PRO A 146 12.49 -12.26 2.34
C PRO A 146 12.39 -12.22 3.88
N SER A 147 11.99 -11.08 4.43
CA SER A 147 11.83 -10.87 5.87
C SER A 147 10.45 -11.28 6.40
N ARG A 148 9.55 -11.76 5.53
CA ARG A 148 8.16 -12.12 5.90
C ARG A 148 7.38 -10.98 6.59
N ALA A 149 7.71 -9.75 6.21
CA ALA A 149 7.04 -8.55 6.71
C ALA A 149 5.62 -8.36 6.12
N LEU A 150 5.25 -9.11 5.07
CA LEU A 150 3.95 -9.04 4.42
C LEU A 150 3.17 -10.33 4.63
N ASP A 151 1.88 -10.20 4.93
CA ASP A 151 0.90 -11.27 4.91
C ASP A 151 -0.40 -10.75 4.26
N TRP A 152 -1.32 -11.64 3.96
CA TRP A 152 -2.59 -11.33 3.34
C TRP A 152 -3.67 -12.34 3.77
N GLY A 153 -4.91 -11.98 3.65
CA GLY A 153 -6.04 -12.85 3.96
C GLY A 153 -7.29 -12.08 4.36
N PRO A 154 -8.30 -12.80 4.89
CA PRO A 154 -9.45 -12.17 5.51
C PRO A 154 -9.00 -11.24 6.65
N LEU A 155 -9.52 -10.02 6.64
CA LEU A 155 -9.06 -8.99 7.56
C LEU A 155 -9.27 -9.38 9.04
N ALA A 156 -10.40 -10.04 9.34
CA ALA A 156 -10.68 -10.53 10.68
C ALA A 156 -9.67 -11.59 11.16
N GLU A 157 -9.20 -12.45 10.25
CA GLU A 157 -8.15 -13.43 10.57
C GLU A 157 -6.79 -12.76 10.78
N LEU A 158 -6.47 -11.75 9.97
CA LEU A 158 -5.25 -10.96 10.15
C LEU A 158 -5.25 -10.23 11.49
N GLU A 159 -6.38 -9.64 11.90
CA GLU A 159 -6.52 -9.00 13.22
C GLU A 159 -6.37 -9.99 14.38
N ALA A 160 -6.92 -11.19 14.24
CA ALA A 160 -6.77 -12.24 15.23
C ALA A 160 -5.32 -12.78 15.32
N ARG A 161 -4.64 -12.90 14.16
CA ARG A 161 -3.25 -13.40 14.07
C ARG A 161 -2.23 -12.36 14.52
N TYR A 162 -2.50 -11.09 14.30
CA TYR A 162 -1.59 -9.96 14.56
C TYR A 162 -2.24 -8.91 15.46
N PRO A 163 -2.52 -9.23 16.73
CA PRO A 163 -3.19 -8.31 17.64
C PRO A 163 -2.36 -7.04 17.88
N GLY A 164 -3.04 -5.90 18.04
CA GLY A 164 -2.41 -4.60 18.27
C GLY A 164 -1.94 -3.89 17.00
N GLY A 165 -2.23 -4.42 15.81
CA GLY A 165 -2.02 -3.71 14.56
C GLY A 165 -2.92 -2.48 14.42
N VAL A 166 -2.45 -1.49 13.67
CA VAL A 166 -3.18 -0.25 13.37
C VAL A 166 -3.51 -0.15 11.89
N ARG A 167 -4.47 0.69 11.53
CA ARG A 167 -4.89 0.84 10.13
C ARG A 167 -4.01 1.79 9.32
N SER A 168 -3.24 2.65 9.99
CA SER A 168 -2.36 3.60 9.34
C SER A 168 -1.25 4.10 10.27
N VAL A 169 -0.15 4.50 9.69
CA VAL A 169 0.99 5.21 10.31
C VAL A 169 1.55 6.19 9.28
N ALA A 170 2.27 7.24 9.70
CA ALA A 170 2.95 8.10 8.74
C ALA A 170 3.92 7.31 7.83
N PRO A 171 3.99 7.60 6.53
CA PRO A 171 3.37 8.70 5.81
C PRO A 171 1.99 8.40 5.23
N LEU A 172 1.34 7.31 5.64
CA LEU A 172 0.02 6.97 5.11
C LEU A 172 -1.03 7.99 5.57
N PRO A 173 -2.10 8.19 4.80
CA PRO A 173 -3.19 9.10 5.13
C PRO A 173 -4.04 8.59 6.29
N ASP A 174 -4.92 9.45 6.80
CA ASP A 174 -5.90 9.09 7.83
C ASP A 174 -6.81 7.95 7.34
N PRO A 175 -6.92 6.85 8.09
CA PRO A 175 -7.69 5.69 7.69
C PRO A 175 -9.21 5.97 7.61
N SER A 176 -9.72 6.99 8.29
CA SER A 176 -11.14 7.37 8.24
C SER A 176 -11.61 7.87 6.87
N ILE A 177 -10.67 8.22 5.96
CA ILE A 177 -11.01 8.71 4.61
C ILE A 177 -11.60 7.60 3.73
N THR A 178 -11.11 6.36 3.87
CA THR A 178 -11.49 5.26 2.96
C THR A 178 -11.63 3.90 3.65
N GLU A 179 -11.41 3.82 4.95
CA GLU A 179 -11.44 2.57 5.72
C GLU A 179 -10.61 1.46 5.05
N PRO A 180 -9.25 1.57 5.01
CA PRO A 180 -8.38 0.64 4.30
C PRO A 180 -8.40 -0.76 4.92
N ASN A 181 -8.44 -1.81 4.09
CA ASN A 181 -8.24 -3.19 4.53
C ASN A 181 -6.75 -3.49 4.66
N LEU A 182 -6.08 -2.72 5.49
CA LEU A 182 -4.66 -2.80 5.81
C LEU A 182 -4.50 -2.88 7.34
N LEU A 183 -3.65 -3.78 7.78
CA LEU A 183 -3.22 -3.89 9.17
C LEU A 183 -1.72 -3.71 9.23
N VAL A 184 -1.25 -2.73 9.98
CA VAL A 184 0.17 -2.39 10.11
C VAL A 184 0.62 -2.65 11.54
N ARG A 185 1.71 -3.39 11.72
CA ARG A 185 2.48 -3.40 12.95
C ARG A 185 3.51 -2.28 12.86
N PRO A 186 3.39 -1.22 13.68
CA PRO A 186 4.27 -0.06 13.56
C PRO A 186 5.73 -0.40 13.91
N HIS A 187 6.66 0.28 13.23
CA HIS A 187 8.05 0.36 13.68
C HIS A 187 8.12 1.07 15.04
N ARG A 188 9.12 0.76 15.86
CA ARG A 188 9.30 1.42 17.17
C ARG A 188 9.35 2.95 17.09
N ASP A 189 9.88 3.49 15.98
CA ASP A 189 10.01 4.93 15.74
C ASP A 189 8.89 5.46 14.80
N ALA A 190 7.85 4.66 14.54
CA ALA A 190 6.75 5.06 13.67
C ALA A 190 6.07 6.32 14.19
N GLN A 191 5.86 7.28 13.29
CA GLN A 191 5.22 8.55 13.63
C GLN A 191 3.71 8.45 13.42
N PRO A 192 2.92 9.14 14.26
CA PRO A 192 1.47 9.22 14.07
C PRO A 192 1.12 9.87 12.72
N VAL A 193 -0.02 9.46 12.17
CA VAL A 193 -0.61 10.10 10.98
C VAL A 193 -0.81 11.59 11.24
N GLY A 194 -0.44 12.44 10.28
CA GLY A 194 -0.62 13.89 10.39
C GLY A 194 0.30 14.60 11.38
N SER A 195 1.30 13.91 11.93
CA SER A 195 2.25 14.52 12.89
C SER A 195 3.07 15.68 12.32
N GLY A 196 3.20 15.78 10.99
CA GLY A 196 4.05 16.78 10.33
C GLY A 196 5.55 16.54 10.53
N VAL A 197 5.93 15.43 11.16
CA VAL A 197 7.33 15.08 11.46
C VAL A 197 7.85 14.12 10.40
N GLY A 198 8.97 14.46 9.77
CA GLY A 198 9.59 13.63 8.74
C GLY A 198 9.07 13.88 7.33
N SER A 199 9.70 13.21 6.37
CA SER A 199 9.36 13.30 4.96
C SER A 199 9.67 11.97 4.23
N ILE A 200 9.11 11.81 3.05
CA ILE A 200 9.46 10.69 2.16
C ILE A 200 10.87 10.96 1.60
N ALA A 201 11.82 10.07 1.89
CA ALA A 201 13.21 10.20 1.48
C ALA A 201 13.47 9.72 0.04
N ASN A 202 12.58 8.89 -0.51
CA ASN A 202 12.71 8.32 -1.85
C ASN A 202 11.55 8.68 -2.81
N PRO A 203 11.16 9.96 -2.97
CA PRO A 203 9.97 10.36 -3.72
C PRO A 203 10.02 10.03 -5.22
N LYS A 204 11.21 9.81 -5.78
CA LYS A 204 11.37 9.43 -7.19
C LYS A 204 11.15 7.96 -7.49
N GLU A 205 11.01 7.14 -6.44
CA GLU A 205 10.90 5.68 -6.56
C GLU A 205 9.48 5.17 -6.22
N VAL A 206 8.61 6.06 -5.81
CA VAL A 206 7.28 5.73 -5.28
C VAL A 206 6.15 6.49 -5.95
#